data_d129f5959e695425b6c50fc12f760918
#
_entry.id   d129f5959e695425b6c50fc12f760918
#
_cell.length_a   1.000
_cell.length_b   1.000
_cell.length_c   1.000
_cell.angle_alpha   90.00
_cell.angle_beta   90.00
_cell.angle_gamma   90.00
#
_symmetry.space_group_name_H-M   'P 1'
#
loop_
_entity.id
_entity.type
_entity.pdbx_description
1 polymer ?
#
loop_
_entity_poly.entity_id
_entity_poly.type
_entity_poly.pdbx_seq_one_letter_code
_entity_poly.pdbx_strand_id
1 'polypeptide(L)'
;MEDIDKIVLYQRNYFKTMKTQDYNFRKHQLEMLYQKIKHYQKEIEQALYSDLKKPAFEAYSTEIGFVLNSIRFIQKNLKKWMKPHKKLSPYYLFGSYDTVTYRPLGISLIIGPFNYPFQLVMEPLIGAIASGNCAIVKPSENAPSTAKIIKLIIDETFASEYIYCILGDSIITATLTHSSVDHIFFTGSIEVGKKVMLAASEQLIPVTLELGGKSPVIIDDSAVLKDAVEKIAWGKILNAGQTCIAPDYLIIAENLKDEFIELWKVTIEKFLCKDDYGRIVNEKHFNRLIKYLNEEQIYAGGNYNKDDLWIQPTLVNGDKSNYMAEEIFGPILPIVTYNNRDEVVDIVEQHPFPLAMYIFSNDKCYINYLTKRLSFGGACINDCISHLISSKVPFGGIRYSGMGRYHGKDSFIAFSHKQTIHHRVIKRDIISLYPPYSKYIYKLVKKVLR
;
A
#
# COMPACT_ATOMS: atom_id res chain seq x y z
N MET A 1 11.81 9.34 27.61
CA MET A 1 10.73 9.18 26.61
C MET A 1 10.63 10.50 25.87
N GLU A 2 10.69 10.49 24.54
CA GLU A 2 10.52 11.73 23.75
C GLU A 2 9.13 12.30 24.01
N ASP A 3 9.05 13.63 24.19
CA ASP A 3 7.78 14.32 24.45
C ASP A 3 7.03 14.50 23.12
N ILE A 4 6.13 13.54 22.83
CA ILE A 4 5.36 13.50 21.58
C ILE A 4 4.49 14.75 21.41
N ASP A 5 3.89 15.24 22.49
CA ASP A 5 3.03 16.44 22.43
C ASP A 5 3.85 17.68 22.04
N LYS A 6 5.08 17.76 22.51
CA LYS A 6 6.00 18.84 22.15
C LYS A 6 6.41 18.78 20.68
N ILE A 7 6.66 17.57 20.15
CA ILE A 7 6.98 17.37 18.73
C ILE A 7 5.79 17.82 17.88
N VAL A 8 4.58 17.37 18.21
CA VAL A 8 3.35 17.75 17.50
C VAL A 8 3.14 19.29 17.56
N LEU A 9 3.39 19.90 18.72
CA LEU A 9 3.27 21.35 18.88
C LEU A 9 4.26 22.11 17.97
N TYR A 10 5.52 21.66 17.88
CA TYR A 10 6.53 22.27 17.01
C TYR A 10 6.14 22.14 15.54
N GLN A 11 5.70 20.96 15.11
CA GLN A 11 5.22 20.75 13.74
C GLN A 11 3.96 21.59 13.46
N ARG A 12 3.04 21.73 14.41
CA ARG A 12 1.85 22.57 14.30
C ARG A 12 2.22 24.03 14.07
N ASN A 13 3.19 24.54 14.81
CA ASN A 13 3.69 25.91 14.66
C ASN A 13 4.40 26.10 13.32
N TYR A 14 5.21 25.12 12.90
CA TYR A 14 5.86 25.19 11.59
C TYR A 14 4.86 25.17 10.45
N PHE A 15 3.86 24.30 10.50
CA PHE A 15 2.80 24.21 9.49
C PHE A 15 2.04 25.54 9.34
N LYS A 16 1.77 26.24 10.45
CA LYS A 16 1.12 27.56 10.45
C LYS A 16 1.92 28.63 9.71
N THR A 17 3.22 28.49 9.52
CA THR A 17 4.03 29.42 8.72
C THR A 17 3.72 29.41 7.23
N MET A 18 2.95 28.42 6.74
CA MET A 18 2.57 28.22 5.34
C MET A 18 3.76 27.87 4.40
N LYS A 19 4.99 27.78 4.89
CA LYS A 19 6.19 27.44 4.08
C LYS A 19 6.02 26.15 3.30
N THR A 20 5.40 25.13 3.93
CA THR A 20 5.17 23.82 3.32
C THR A 20 4.22 23.86 2.12
N GLN A 21 3.47 24.94 1.93
CA GLN A 21 2.51 25.10 0.83
C GLN A 21 3.15 25.66 -0.45
N ASP A 22 4.37 26.17 -0.37
CA ASP A 22 5.10 26.66 -1.55
C ASP A 22 5.59 25.52 -2.45
N TYR A 23 5.44 25.70 -3.77
CA TYR A 23 5.86 24.69 -4.76
C TYR A 23 7.37 24.45 -4.75
N ASN A 24 8.16 25.53 -4.69
CA ASN A 24 9.63 25.41 -4.76
C ASN A 24 10.16 24.76 -3.48
N PHE A 25 9.55 25.08 -2.32
CA PHE A 25 9.86 24.41 -1.06
C PHE A 25 9.66 22.89 -1.19
N ARG A 26 8.47 22.43 -1.58
CA ARG A 26 8.16 21.00 -1.73
C ARG A 26 9.11 20.30 -2.72
N LYS A 27 9.34 20.92 -3.88
CA LYS A 27 10.24 20.40 -4.89
C LYS A 27 11.67 20.28 -4.37
N HIS A 28 12.14 21.28 -3.60
CA HIS A 28 13.46 21.27 -2.99
C HIS A 28 13.59 20.17 -1.94
N GLN A 29 12.60 20.00 -1.06
CA GLN A 29 12.61 18.94 -0.04
C GLN A 29 12.64 17.55 -0.67
N LEU A 30 11.87 17.31 -1.72
CA LEU A 30 11.92 16.06 -2.50
C LEU A 30 13.28 15.82 -3.16
N GLU A 31 13.94 16.88 -3.65
CA GLU A 31 15.28 16.77 -4.24
C GLU A 31 16.34 16.45 -3.17
N MET A 32 16.28 17.09 -2.01
CA MET A 32 17.17 16.79 -0.89
C MET A 32 17.05 15.33 -0.47
N LEU A 33 15.81 14.82 -0.31
CA LEU A 33 15.55 13.43 0.02
C LEU A 33 16.11 12.49 -1.06
N TYR A 34 15.89 12.79 -2.34
CA TYR A 34 16.41 12.01 -3.46
C TYR A 34 17.94 11.88 -3.40
N GLN A 35 18.65 13.00 -3.22
CA GLN A 35 20.11 13.02 -3.16
C GLN A 35 20.62 12.25 -1.92
N LYS A 36 19.94 12.39 -0.79
CA LYS A 36 20.31 11.72 0.45
C LYS A 36 20.12 10.20 0.35
N ILE A 37 19.02 9.72 -0.26
CA ILE A 37 18.80 8.29 -0.52
C ILE A 37 19.89 7.74 -1.45
N LYS A 38 20.26 8.47 -2.49
CA LYS A 38 21.37 8.07 -3.38
C LYS A 38 22.71 8.00 -2.64
N HIS A 39 22.96 8.96 -1.74
CA HIS A 39 24.19 8.99 -0.97
C HIS A 39 24.32 7.76 -0.05
N TYR A 40 23.23 7.37 0.61
CA TYR A 40 23.19 6.25 1.54
C TYR A 40 22.74 4.92 0.92
N GLN A 41 22.78 4.78 -0.42
CA GLN A 41 22.28 3.58 -1.11
C GLN A 41 22.88 2.29 -0.56
N LYS A 42 24.20 2.24 -0.38
CA LYS A 42 24.93 1.05 0.12
C LYS A 42 24.56 0.71 1.56
N GLU A 43 24.42 1.71 2.40
CA GLU A 43 24.05 1.56 3.80
C GLU A 43 22.60 1.09 3.94
N ILE A 44 21.70 1.53 3.04
CA ILE A 44 20.32 1.04 2.98
C ILE A 44 20.32 -0.44 2.53
N GLU A 45 21.06 -0.81 1.47
CA GLU A 45 21.21 -2.20 1.04
C GLU A 45 21.75 -3.10 2.16
N GLN A 46 22.75 -2.63 2.89
CA GLN A 46 23.34 -3.36 4.03
C GLN A 46 22.34 -3.49 5.20
N ALA A 47 21.56 -2.46 5.49
CA ALA A 47 20.55 -2.50 6.53
C ALA A 47 19.43 -3.51 6.18
N LEU A 48 18.95 -3.51 4.95
CA LEU A 48 17.97 -4.48 4.44
C LEU A 48 18.50 -5.91 4.46
N TYR A 49 19.77 -6.10 4.13
CA TYR A 49 20.42 -7.40 4.27
C TYR A 49 20.54 -7.83 5.73
N SER A 50 20.86 -6.92 6.63
CA SER A 50 20.98 -7.22 8.08
C SER A 50 19.64 -7.63 8.69
N ASP A 51 18.55 -6.97 8.30
CA ASP A 51 17.22 -7.21 8.88
C ASP A 51 16.47 -8.40 8.22
N LEU A 52 16.65 -8.61 6.90
CA LEU A 52 15.84 -9.56 6.11
C LEU A 52 16.68 -10.49 5.24
N LYS A 53 18.01 -10.38 5.25
CA LYS A 53 18.92 -11.03 4.29
C LYS A 53 18.50 -10.74 2.84
N LYS A 54 17.89 -9.59 2.59
CA LYS A 54 17.38 -9.22 1.27
C LYS A 54 18.55 -9.04 0.30
N PRO A 55 18.60 -9.75 -0.84
CA PRO A 55 19.66 -9.60 -1.84
C PRO A 55 19.73 -8.16 -2.38
N ALA A 56 20.92 -7.68 -2.74
CA ALA A 56 21.11 -6.31 -3.20
C ALA A 56 20.23 -5.93 -4.41
N PHE A 57 20.05 -6.88 -5.35
CA PHE A 57 19.14 -6.66 -6.50
C PHE A 57 17.71 -6.45 -6.04
N GLU A 58 17.22 -7.26 -5.11
CA GLU A 58 15.88 -7.16 -4.57
C GLU A 58 15.72 -5.87 -3.73
N ALA A 59 16.69 -5.57 -2.85
CA ALA A 59 16.72 -4.34 -2.07
C ALA A 59 16.66 -3.09 -2.95
N TYR A 60 17.40 -3.06 -4.05
CA TYR A 60 17.37 -1.93 -4.97
C TYR A 60 16.06 -1.88 -5.76
N SER A 61 15.66 -2.98 -6.40
CA SER A 61 14.52 -2.99 -7.33
C SER A 61 13.18 -2.77 -6.64
N THR A 62 13.02 -3.27 -5.42
CA THR A 62 11.73 -3.21 -4.70
C THR A 62 11.65 -2.08 -3.68
N GLU A 63 12.78 -1.54 -3.21
CA GLU A 63 12.78 -0.51 -2.18
C GLU A 63 13.46 0.78 -2.67
N ILE A 64 14.76 0.78 -2.90
CA ILE A 64 15.53 2.01 -3.16
C ILE A 64 15.17 2.63 -4.51
N GLY A 65 15.30 1.85 -5.58
CA GLY A 65 15.03 2.29 -6.95
C GLY A 65 13.56 2.66 -7.15
N PHE A 66 12.65 1.93 -6.49
CA PHE A 66 11.22 2.23 -6.49
C PHE A 66 10.96 3.63 -5.92
N VAL A 67 11.48 3.92 -4.73
CA VAL A 67 11.36 5.23 -4.05
C VAL A 67 11.98 6.35 -4.88
N LEU A 68 13.18 6.14 -5.41
CA LEU A 68 13.85 7.14 -6.26
C LEU A 68 13.02 7.46 -7.52
N ASN A 69 12.45 6.44 -8.16
CA ASN A 69 11.57 6.63 -9.32
C ASN A 69 10.30 7.41 -8.95
N SER A 70 9.71 7.09 -7.80
CA SER A 70 8.51 7.76 -7.29
C SER A 70 8.75 9.25 -7.02
N ILE A 71 9.88 9.61 -6.40
CA ILE A 71 10.26 11.02 -6.21
C ILE A 71 10.33 11.75 -7.55
N ARG A 72 11.01 11.19 -8.55
CA ARG A 72 11.14 11.81 -9.89
C ARG A 72 9.79 11.94 -10.59
N PHE A 73 8.93 10.93 -10.49
CA PHE A 73 7.57 10.98 -11.04
C PHE A 73 6.75 12.11 -10.42
N ILE A 74 6.78 12.24 -9.09
CA ILE A 74 6.06 13.29 -8.35
C ILE A 74 6.63 14.67 -8.70
N GLN A 75 7.94 14.88 -8.66
CA GLN A 75 8.56 16.16 -9.01
C GLN A 75 8.15 16.67 -10.40
N LYS A 76 8.06 15.76 -11.38
CA LYS A 76 7.64 16.08 -12.76
C LYS A 76 6.18 16.55 -12.83
N ASN A 77 5.31 16.03 -11.96
CA ASN A 77 3.87 16.26 -12.02
C ASN A 77 3.34 17.26 -10.98
N LEU A 78 4.10 17.51 -9.91
CA LEU A 78 3.66 18.26 -8.72
C LEU A 78 3.06 19.64 -9.06
N LYS A 79 3.71 20.39 -9.94
CA LYS A 79 3.23 21.74 -10.35
C LYS A 79 1.83 21.67 -10.98
N LYS A 80 1.54 20.61 -11.72
CA LYS A 80 0.22 20.39 -12.34
C LYS A 80 -0.83 20.01 -11.29
N TRP A 81 -0.47 19.15 -10.32
CA TRP A 81 -1.40 18.70 -9.30
C TRP A 81 -1.78 19.79 -8.30
N MET A 82 -0.86 20.71 -8.01
CA MET A 82 -1.09 21.85 -7.09
C MET A 82 -1.98 22.94 -7.68
N LYS A 83 -2.16 22.99 -9.02
CA LYS A 83 -2.98 24.02 -9.65
C LYS A 83 -4.46 23.86 -9.27
N PRO A 84 -5.16 24.96 -8.93
CA PRO A 84 -6.60 24.93 -8.77
C PRO A 84 -7.29 24.45 -10.06
N HIS A 85 -8.23 23.53 -9.92
CA HIS A 85 -9.06 23.04 -11.02
C HIS A 85 -10.32 23.91 -11.13
N LYS A 86 -10.39 24.76 -12.17
CA LYS A 86 -11.58 25.54 -12.46
C LYS A 86 -12.62 24.69 -13.15
N LYS A 87 -13.87 24.77 -12.66
CA LYS A 87 -15.05 24.14 -13.24
C LYS A 87 -16.10 25.21 -13.50
N LEU A 88 -16.79 25.11 -14.61
CA LEU A 88 -17.93 25.97 -14.89
C LEU A 88 -19.07 25.55 -13.96
N SER A 89 -19.70 26.55 -13.35
CA SER A 89 -20.93 26.31 -12.58
C SER A 89 -22.09 25.92 -13.52
N PRO A 90 -23.11 25.20 -13.03
CA PRO A 90 -24.30 24.91 -13.79
C PRO A 90 -24.94 26.17 -14.37
N TYR A 91 -25.67 26.06 -15.50
CA TYR A 91 -26.25 27.19 -16.22
C TYR A 91 -27.19 28.07 -15.36
N TYR A 92 -27.83 27.49 -14.36
CA TYR A 92 -28.70 28.22 -13.43
C TYR A 92 -27.93 29.09 -12.39
N LEU A 93 -26.60 28.90 -12.31
CA LEU A 93 -25.66 29.76 -11.59
C LEU A 93 -24.83 30.61 -12.57
N PHE A 94 -25.42 31.03 -13.67
CA PHE A 94 -24.76 31.81 -14.70
C PHE A 94 -24.02 33.01 -14.11
N GLY A 95 -22.80 33.25 -14.60
CA GLY A 95 -21.91 34.28 -14.07
C GLY A 95 -21.10 33.82 -12.83
N SER A 96 -21.03 32.52 -12.60
CA SER A 96 -20.21 31.91 -11.53
C SER A 96 -19.27 30.84 -12.09
N TYR A 97 -18.25 30.48 -11.32
CA TYR A 97 -17.39 29.33 -11.54
C TYR A 97 -16.93 28.77 -10.20
N ASP A 98 -16.56 27.49 -10.21
CA ASP A 98 -16.04 26.81 -9.03
C ASP A 98 -14.54 26.54 -9.19
N THR A 99 -13.80 26.61 -8.10
CA THR A 99 -12.42 26.11 -8.04
C THR A 99 -12.30 25.01 -7.01
N VAL A 100 -11.59 23.93 -7.38
CA VAL A 100 -11.23 22.85 -6.47
C VAL A 100 -9.72 22.86 -6.28
N THR A 101 -9.28 23.01 -5.04
CA THR A 101 -7.87 23.06 -4.66
C THR A 101 -7.58 21.95 -3.68
N TYR A 102 -6.42 21.30 -3.82
CA TYR A 102 -5.92 20.35 -2.84
C TYR A 102 -5.11 21.09 -1.77
N ARG A 103 -5.52 20.97 -0.53
CA ARG A 103 -4.87 21.57 0.63
C ARG A 103 -4.27 20.47 1.51
N PRO A 104 -3.07 20.66 2.07
CA PRO A 104 -2.50 19.70 3.00
C PRO A 104 -3.43 19.49 4.20
N LEU A 105 -3.46 18.29 4.74
CA LEU A 105 -4.24 17.97 5.94
C LEU A 105 -3.63 18.63 7.20
N GLY A 106 -2.30 18.64 7.33
CA GLY A 106 -1.61 19.21 8.48
C GLY A 106 -0.38 18.42 8.88
N ILE A 107 -0.44 17.72 10.00
CA ILE A 107 0.59 16.81 10.49
C ILE A 107 0.17 15.38 10.18
N SER A 108 0.98 14.64 9.46
CA SER A 108 0.70 13.24 9.12
C SER A 108 1.59 12.30 9.92
N LEU A 109 0.99 11.34 10.62
CA LEU A 109 1.69 10.23 11.24
C LEU A 109 1.82 9.09 10.22
N ILE A 110 3.03 8.62 9.98
CA ILE A 110 3.34 7.52 9.05
C ILE A 110 3.94 6.37 9.84
N ILE A 111 3.24 5.23 9.89
CA ILE A 111 3.66 4.02 10.61
C ILE A 111 3.96 2.95 9.58
N GLY A 112 5.23 2.55 9.47
CA GLY A 112 5.71 1.58 8.50
C GLY A 112 5.85 0.16 9.05
N PRO A 113 5.73 -0.87 8.20
CA PRO A 113 5.89 -2.28 8.53
C PRO A 113 7.35 -2.73 8.43
N PHE A 114 7.60 -4.01 8.70
CA PHE A 114 8.94 -4.59 8.69
C PHE A 114 9.36 -5.20 7.35
N ASN A 115 8.41 -5.53 6.46
CA ASN A 115 8.68 -6.39 5.30
C ASN A 115 9.31 -5.66 4.10
N TYR A 116 8.91 -4.44 3.83
CA TYR A 116 9.58 -3.47 2.95
C TYR A 116 9.82 -2.20 3.77
N PRO A 117 10.72 -2.29 4.76
CA PRO A 117 10.81 -1.28 5.82
C PRO A 117 11.26 0.09 5.34
N PHE A 118 11.99 0.16 4.23
CA PHE A 118 12.40 1.42 3.62
C PHE A 118 11.31 1.97 2.69
N GLN A 119 10.84 1.19 1.73
CA GLN A 119 9.88 1.62 0.71
C GLN A 119 8.53 2.02 1.32
N LEU A 120 7.97 1.19 2.22
CA LEU A 120 6.64 1.43 2.80
C LEU A 120 6.62 2.55 3.87
N VAL A 121 7.78 3.11 4.21
CA VAL A 121 7.93 4.35 4.99
C VAL A 121 8.13 5.55 4.05
N MET A 122 9.02 5.42 3.07
CA MET A 122 9.40 6.54 2.20
C MET A 122 8.30 6.93 1.20
N GLU A 123 7.55 5.97 0.65
CA GLU A 123 6.45 6.26 -0.29
C GLU A 123 5.35 7.15 0.32
N PRO A 124 4.78 6.85 1.50
CA PRO A 124 3.85 7.77 2.15
C PRO A 124 4.51 9.11 2.55
N LEU A 125 5.78 9.10 2.99
CA LEU A 125 6.51 10.34 3.30
C LEU A 125 6.64 11.24 2.09
N ILE A 126 6.96 10.69 0.92
CA ILE A 126 7.01 11.43 -0.36
C ILE A 126 5.63 12.03 -0.67
N GLY A 127 4.55 11.29 -0.43
CA GLY A 127 3.17 11.78 -0.56
C GLY A 127 2.86 12.94 0.38
N ALA A 128 3.26 12.85 1.64
CA ALA A 128 3.08 13.90 2.64
C ALA A 128 3.86 15.19 2.28
N ILE A 129 5.12 15.06 1.83
CA ILE A 129 5.95 16.18 1.35
C ILE A 129 5.30 16.83 0.12
N ALA A 130 4.89 16.02 -0.86
CA ALA A 130 4.28 16.50 -2.11
C ALA A 130 2.99 17.28 -1.85
N SER A 131 2.16 16.86 -0.91
CA SER A 131 0.92 17.53 -0.55
C SER A 131 1.12 18.74 0.38
N GLY A 132 2.31 18.85 1.02
CA GLY A 132 2.70 19.99 1.87
C GLY A 132 2.37 19.82 3.34
N ASN A 133 2.31 18.59 3.83
CA ASN A 133 2.17 18.28 5.25
C ASN A 133 3.53 18.32 5.98
N CYS A 134 3.49 18.52 7.28
CA CYS A 134 4.52 18.02 8.18
C CYS A 134 4.31 16.53 8.42
N ALA A 135 5.34 15.80 8.84
CA ALA A 135 5.19 14.37 9.12
C ALA A 135 5.99 13.89 10.34
N ILE A 136 5.38 12.96 11.08
CA ILE A 136 6.04 12.12 12.07
C ILE A 136 6.14 10.72 11.47
N VAL A 137 7.34 10.20 11.41
CA VAL A 137 7.65 8.90 10.78
C VAL A 137 8.05 7.91 11.87
N LYS A 138 7.35 6.77 11.93
CA LYS A 138 7.63 5.67 12.86
C LYS A 138 7.91 4.38 12.07
N PRO A 139 9.20 4.07 11.78
CA PRO A 139 9.59 2.79 11.19
C PRO A 139 9.34 1.62 12.12
N SER A 140 9.31 0.40 11.57
CA SER A 140 9.09 -0.81 12.36
C SER A 140 10.27 -1.15 13.27
N GLU A 141 10.00 -1.51 14.51
CA GLU A 141 10.96 -2.05 15.46
C GLU A 141 11.46 -3.46 15.08
N ASN A 142 10.73 -4.17 14.22
CA ASN A 142 11.14 -5.49 13.73
C ASN A 142 12.18 -5.42 12.60
N ALA A 143 12.51 -4.22 12.10
CA ALA A 143 13.58 -3.97 11.13
C ALA A 143 14.52 -2.87 11.66
N PRO A 144 15.27 -3.15 12.74
CA PRO A 144 15.99 -2.11 13.50
C PRO A 144 17.14 -1.46 12.73
N SER A 145 17.82 -2.17 11.84
CA SER A 145 18.91 -1.62 11.02
C SER A 145 18.36 -0.64 10.01
N THR A 146 17.27 -1.01 9.32
CA THR A 146 16.59 -0.13 8.37
C THR A 146 15.93 1.06 9.08
N ALA A 147 15.36 0.87 10.26
CA ALA A 147 14.81 1.97 11.06
C ALA A 147 15.87 3.02 11.43
N LYS A 148 17.08 2.59 11.76
CA LYS A 148 18.20 3.49 12.08
C LYS A 148 18.65 4.29 10.86
N ILE A 149 18.80 3.68 9.70
CA ILE A 149 19.21 4.40 8.48
C ILE A 149 18.11 5.35 8.00
N ILE A 150 16.82 5.00 8.14
CA ILE A 150 15.70 5.91 7.88
C ILE A 150 15.79 7.14 8.78
N LYS A 151 16.01 6.94 10.09
CA LYS A 151 16.15 8.05 11.03
C LYS A 151 17.33 8.94 10.65
N LEU A 152 18.48 8.37 10.35
CA LEU A 152 19.66 9.14 9.92
C LEU A 152 19.37 9.98 8.67
N ILE A 153 18.75 9.39 7.65
CA ILE A 153 18.37 10.09 6.42
C ILE A 153 17.42 11.25 6.71
N ILE A 154 16.42 11.05 7.56
CA ILE A 154 15.45 12.09 7.92
C ILE A 154 16.11 13.20 8.72
N ASP A 155 16.87 12.87 9.76
CA ASP A 155 17.53 13.85 10.65
C ASP A 155 18.54 14.73 9.90
N GLU A 156 19.24 14.17 8.89
CA GLU A 156 20.17 14.92 8.05
C GLU A 156 19.55 15.68 6.89
N THR A 157 18.29 15.36 6.53
CA THR A 157 17.62 15.97 5.38
C THR A 157 16.70 17.11 5.79
N PHE A 158 16.01 16.97 6.91
CA PHE A 158 14.88 17.83 7.29
C PHE A 158 15.07 18.46 8.67
N ALA A 159 14.52 19.65 8.84
CA ALA A 159 14.35 20.24 10.16
C ALA A 159 13.31 19.44 10.97
N SER A 160 13.57 19.22 12.25
CA SER A 160 12.74 18.36 13.13
C SER A 160 11.29 18.86 13.28
N GLU A 161 11.08 20.16 13.18
CA GLU A 161 9.75 20.79 13.17
C GLU A 161 8.99 20.61 11.85
N TYR A 162 9.64 20.05 10.81
CA TYR A 162 9.02 19.73 9.52
C TYR A 162 8.77 18.25 9.37
N ILE A 163 9.82 17.44 9.40
CA ILE A 163 9.74 15.96 9.35
C ILE A 163 10.54 15.42 10.52
N TYR A 164 9.92 14.57 11.32
CA TYR A 164 10.52 13.97 12.49
C TYR A 164 10.44 12.44 12.44
N CYS A 165 11.53 11.75 12.75
CA CYS A 165 11.56 10.30 12.84
C CYS A 165 11.72 9.85 14.29
N ILE A 166 10.77 9.07 14.78
CA ILE A 166 10.79 8.48 16.12
C ILE A 166 10.99 6.98 16.05
N LEU A 167 11.97 6.45 16.76
CA LEU A 167 12.16 5.02 16.95
C LEU A 167 11.46 4.58 18.23
N GLY A 168 10.96 3.36 18.25
CA GLY A 168 10.29 2.84 19.43
C GLY A 168 9.46 1.59 19.13
N ASP A 169 8.89 1.04 20.15
CA ASP A 169 8.07 -0.18 20.15
C ASP A 169 6.57 0.11 19.93
N SER A 170 5.76 -0.90 20.19
CA SER A 170 4.30 -0.81 20.11
C SER A 170 3.68 0.19 21.10
N ILE A 171 4.34 0.49 22.23
CA ILE A 171 3.85 1.47 23.22
C ILE A 171 3.97 2.88 22.62
N ILE A 172 5.13 3.20 22.02
CA ILE A 172 5.33 4.48 21.31
C ILE A 172 4.34 4.61 20.15
N THR A 173 4.11 3.52 19.40
CA THR A 173 3.13 3.51 18.32
C THR A 173 1.72 3.83 18.84
N ALA A 174 1.29 3.21 19.93
CA ALA A 174 0.01 3.49 20.55
C ALA A 174 -0.11 4.95 21.02
N THR A 175 0.92 5.50 21.66
CA THR A 175 0.95 6.89 22.10
C THR A 175 0.82 7.86 20.90
N LEU A 176 1.54 7.57 19.80
CA LEU A 176 1.46 8.38 18.58
C LEU A 176 0.07 8.36 17.94
N THR A 177 -0.64 7.22 17.96
CA THR A 177 -1.98 7.12 17.36
C THR A 177 -3.05 7.90 18.15
N HIS A 178 -2.81 8.19 19.42
CA HIS A 178 -3.69 9.05 20.27
C HIS A 178 -3.25 10.51 20.29
N SER A 179 -2.13 10.86 19.65
CA SER A 179 -1.66 12.26 19.58
C SER A 179 -2.52 13.10 18.62
N SER A 180 -2.46 14.43 18.75
CA SER A 180 -3.28 15.37 17.97
C SER A 180 -2.73 15.62 16.56
N VAL A 181 -2.51 14.55 15.78
CA VAL A 181 -2.15 14.62 14.34
C VAL A 181 -3.39 14.78 13.47
N ASP A 182 -3.21 15.15 12.20
CA ASP A 182 -4.32 15.46 11.29
C ASP A 182 -4.59 14.33 10.27
N HIS A 183 -3.70 13.34 10.19
CA HIS A 183 -3.85 12.16 9.32
C HIS A 183 -2.96 11.03 9.82
N ILE A 184 -3.41 9.79 9.71
CA ILE A 184 -2.60 8.61 10.00
C ILE A 184 -2.54 7.74 8.75
N PHE A 185 -1.31 7.49 8.28
CA PHE A 185 -1.02 6.49 7.27
C PHE A 185 -0.38 5.28 7.95
N PHE A 186 -1.02 4.15 7.86
CA PHE A 186 -0.59 2.91 8.50
C PHE A 186 -0.49 1.77 7.49
N THR A 187 0.62 1.05 7.51
CA THR A 187 0.79 -0.22 6.79
C THR A 187 1.12 -1.33 7.78
N GLY A 188 0.35 -2.41 7.76
CA GLY A 188 0.57 -3.54 8.65
C GLY A 188 -0.58 -4.55 8.67
N SER A 189 -0.71 -5.31 9.78
CA SER A 189 -1.75 -6.33 9.90
C SER A 189 -3.15 -5.73 10.11
N ILE A 190 -4.18 -6.48 9.71
CA ILE A 190 -5.60 -6.12 9.90
C ILE A 190 -5.90 -5.80 11.36
N GLU A 191 -5.40 -6.61 12.29
CA GLU A 191 -5.66 -6.45 13.73
C GLU A 191 -5.07 -5.15 14.30
N VAL A 192 -3.87 -4.77 13.85
CA VAL A 192 -3.26 -3.49 14.26
C VAL A 192 -3.96 -2.32 13.55
N GLY A 193 -4.34 -2.47 12.28
CA GLY A 193 -5.10 -1.46 11.54
C GLY A 193 -6.44 -1.11 12.20
N LYS A 194 -7.16 -2.11 12.74
CA LYS A 194 -8.37 -1.88 13.55
C LYS A 194 -8.09 -1.03 14.79
N LYS A 195 -6.97 -1.29 15.50
CA LYS A 195 -6.57 -0.50 16.68
C LYS A 195 -6.23 0.94 16.32
N VAL A 196 -5.51 1.13 15.21
CA VAL A 196 -5.19 2.47 14.67
C VAL A 196 -6.48 3.23 14.32
N MET A 197 -7.41 2.57 13.64
CA MET A 197 -8.69 3.17 13.27
C MET A 197 -9.53 3.54 14.50
N LEU A 198 -9.52 2.69 15.54
CA LEU A 198 -10.23 2.96 16.80
C LEU A 198 -9.65 4.21 17.48
N ALA A 199 -8.32 4.29 17.63
CA ALA A 199 -7.66 5.46 18.20
C ALA A 199 -7.94 6.74 17.40
N ALA A 200 -7.84 6.68 16.08
CA ALA A 200 -8.13 7.81 15.20
C ALA A 200 -9.59 8.30 15.32
N SER A 201 -10.54 7.41 15.56
CA SER A 201 -11.97 7.74 15.68
C SER A 201 -12.29 8.65 16.85
N GLU A 202 -11.50 8.62 17.93
CA GLU A 202 -11.69 9.47 19.11
C GLU A 202 -11.57 10.96 18.80
N GLN A 203 -10.75 11.31 17.80
CA GLN A 203 -10.51 12.69 17.37
C GLN A 203 -10.97 12.94 15.92
N LEU A 204 -11.68 12.00 15.29
CA LEU A 204 -12.12 12.04 13.89
C LEU A 204 -10.95 12.23 12.91
N ILE A 205 -9.78 11.67 13.22
CA ILE A 205 -8.60 11.75 12.36
C ILE A 205 -8.82 10.83 11.15
N PRO A 206 -8.71 11.34 9.90
CA PRO A 206 -8.76 10.51 8.71
C PRO A 206 -7.58 9.53 8.68
N VAL A 207 -7.85 8.30 8.21
CA VAL A 207 -6.84 7.24 8.11
C VAL A 207 -6.69 6.77 6.67
N THR A 208 -5.45 6.41 6.30
CA THR A 208 -5.14 5.55 5.16
C THR A 208 -4.55 4.27 5.71
N LEU A 209 -5.20 3.15 5.45
CA LEU A 209 -4.81 1.83 5.96
C LEU A 209 -4.44 0.93 4.80
N GLU A 210 -3.20 0.48 4.76
CA GLU A 210 -2.69 -0.53 3.85
C GLU A 210 -2.49 -1.82 4.66
N LEU A 211 -3.38 -2.77 4.44
CA LEU A 211 -3.47 -3.99 5.26
C LEU A 211 -3.13 -5.22 4.41
N GLY A 212 -3.06 -6.37 5.05
CA GLY A 212 -2.88 -7.63 4.38
C GLY A 212 -4.18 -8.22 3.82
N GLY A 213 -4.14 -9.48 3.52
CA GLY A 213 -5.28 -10.27 3.04
C GLY A 213 -4.82 -11.54 2.35
N LYS A 214 -5.75 -12.46 2.13
CA LYS A 214 -5.45 -13.69 1.39
C LYS A 214 -5.56 -13.46 -0.11
N SER A 215 -4.43 -13.17 -0.76
CA SER A 215 -4.36 -12.89 -2.20
C SER A 215 -4.41 -14.18 -3.03
N PRO A 216 -5.54 -14.48 -3.71
CA PRO A 216 -5.70 -15.69 -4.51
C PRO A 216 -4.90 -15.63 -5.81
N VAL A 217 -4.39 -16.79 -6.21
CA VAL A 217 -3.96 -17.07 -7.58
C VAL A 217 -4.95 -18.04 -8.20
N ILE A 218 -5.50 -17.71 -9.35
CA ILE A 218 -6.46 -18.55 -10.06
C ILE A 218 -5.82 -18.99 -11.38
N ILE A 219 -5.74 -20.31 -11.61
CA ILE A 219 -5.24 -20.91 -12.86
C ILE A 219 -6.35 -21.73 -13.48
N ASP A 220 -6.75 -21.40 -14.70
CA ASP A 220 -7.70 -22.20 -15.47
C ASP A 220 -7.04 -23.01 -16.60
N ASP A 221 -7.81 -23.89 -17.23
CA ASP A 221 -7.34 -24.81 -18.28
C ASP A 221 -6.76 -24.10 -19.51
N SER A 222 -7.04 -22.81 -19.70
CA SER A 222 -6.56 -22.04 -20.84
C SER A 222 -5.20 -21.37 -20.58
N ALA A 223 -4.69 -21.47 -19.35
CA ALA A 223 -3.44 -20.82 -18.94
C ALA A 223 -2.22 -21.46 -19.60
N VAL A 224 -1.17 -20.68 -19.84
CA VAL A 224 0.15 -21.20 -20.17
C VAL A 224 0.83 -21.59 -18.86
N LEU A 225 0.71 -22.86 -18.45
CA LEU A 225 1.04 -23.32 -17.11
C LEU A 225 2.50 -23.05 -16.71
N LYS A 226 3.45 -23.27 -17.63
CA LYS A 226 4.87 -23.01 -17.38
C LYS A 226 5.14 -21.54 -17.04
N ASP A 227 4.54 -20.61 -17.78
CA ASP A 227 4.69 -19.16 -17.51
C ASP A 227 4.03 -18.79 -16.18
N ALA A 228 2.86 -19.38 -15.89
CA ALA A 228 2.17 -19.19 -14.62
C ALA A 228 3.04 -19.62 -13.43
N VAL A 229 3.61 -20.82 -13.49
CA VAL A 229 4.49 -21.35 -12.43
C VAL A 229 5.69 -20.43 -12.18
N GLU A 230 6.40 -20.01 -13.24
CA GLU A 230 7.58 -19.14 -13.08
C GLU A 230 7.22 -17.80 -12.38
N LYS A 231 6.09 -17.18 -12.76
CA LYS A 231 5.63 -15.91 -12.16
C LYS A 231 5.12 -16.07 -10.75
N ILE A 232 4.37 -17.14 -10.48
CA ILE A 232 3.86 -17.43 -9.14
C ILE A 232 5.01 -17.77 -8.19
N ALA A 233 5.95 -18.60 -8.62
CA ALA A 233 7.15 -18.95 -7.87
C ALA A 233 7.95 -17.68 -7.53
N TRP A 234 8.21 -16.81 -8.53
CA TRP A 234 8.88 -15.55 -8.30
C TRP A 234 8.13 -14.66 -7.29
N GLY A 235 6.81 -14.51 -7.46
CA GLY A 235 5.99 -13.72 -6.55
C GLY A 235 5.97 -14.27 -5.12
N LYS A 236 6.16 -15.58 -4.96
CA LYS A 236 6.19 -16.26 -3.65
C LYS A 236 7.55 -16.22 -2.97
N ILE A 237 8.65 -16.23 -3.75
CA ILE A 237 10.00 -16.17 -3.16
C ILE A 237 10.45 -14.73 -2.85
N LEU A 238 9.89 -13.72 -3.54
CA LEU A 238 10.22 -12.32 -3.30
C LEU A 238 10.02 -11.98 -1.82
N ASN A 239 11.09 -11.48 -1.18
CA ASN A 239 11.13 -11.20 0.26
C ASN A 239 10.71 -12.41 1.14
N ALA A 240 11.02 -13.63 0.71
CA ALA A 240 10.60 -14.88 1.35
C ALA A 240 9.07 -14.96 1.57
N GLY A 241 8.28 -14.44 0.64
CA GLY A 241 6.82 -14.42 0.72
C GLY A 241 6.22 -13.45 1.73
N GLN A 242 7.05 -12.63 2.39
CA GLN A 242 6.61 -11.61 3.37
C GLN A 242 6.14 -10.33 2.66
N THR A 243 5.15 -10.48 1.79
CA THR A 243 4.63 -9.40 0.94
C THR A 243 3.10 -9.43 0.99
N CYS A 244 2.49 -8.28 1.27
CA CYS A 244 1.02 -8.15 1.39
C CYS A 244 0.25 -8.52 0.11
N ILE A 245 0.95 -8.51 -1.02
CA ILE A 245 0.43 -8.95 -2.32
C ILE A 245 1.10 -10.23 -2.83
N ALA A 246 1.84 -10.97 -2.00
CA ALA A 246 2.35 -12.28 -2.41
C ALA A 246 1.19 -13.23 -2.73
N PRO A 247 1.34 -14.14 -3.69
CA PRO A 247 0.45 -15.27 -3.83
C PRO A 247 0.26 -15.98 -2.47
N ASP A 248 -0.95 -15.93 -1.91
CA ASP A 248 -1.19 -16.47 -0.57
C ASP A 248 -1.76 -17.89 -0.63
N TYR A 249 -2.59 -18.18 -1.62
CA TYR A 249 -3.06 -19.52 -1.96
C TYR A 249 -3.35 -19.63 -3.46
N LEU A 250 -3.24 -20.86 -3.97
CA LEU A 250 -3.45 -21.21 -5.37
C LEU A 250 -4.79 -21.95 -5.53
N ILE A 251 -5.63 -21.49 -6.44
CA ILE A 251 -6.85 -22.13 -6.91
C ILE A 251 -6.57 -22.63 -8.33
N ILE A 252 -6.55 -23.93 -8.55
CA ILE A 252 -6.15 -24.52 -9.83
C ILE A 252 -7.13 -25.61 -10.27
N ALA A 253 -7.37 -25.73 -11.57
CA ALA A 253 -8.13 -26.86 -12.10
C ALA A 253 -7.47 -28.18 -11.74
N GLU A 254 -8.23 -29.17 -11.26
CA GLU A 254 -7.72 -30.44 -10.71
C GLU A 254 -6.78 -31.16 -11.69
N ASN A 255 -7.11 -31.13 -12.98
CA ASN A 255 -6.31 -31.77 -14.04
C ASN A 255 -4.93 -31.12 -14.26
N LEU A 256 -4.68 -29.90 -13.78
CA LEU A 256 -3.41 -29.19 -13.92
C LEU A 256 -2.51 -29.29 -12.67
N LYS A 257 -3.04 -29.78 -11.55
CA LYS A 257 -2.35 -29.79 -10.25
C LYS A 257 -1.01 -30.50 -10.29
N ASP A 258 -0.99 -31.74 -10.78
CA ASP A 258 0.23 -32.58 -10.75
C ASP A 258 1.33 -31.98 -11.65
N GLU A 259 0.96 -31.48 -12.84
CA GLU A 259 1.90 -30.81 -13.73
C GLU A 259 2.43 -29.51 -13.09
N PHE A 260 1.56 -28.75 -12.40
CA PHE A 260 1.98 -27.55 -11.64
C PHE A 260 3.02 -27.90 -10.58
N ILE A 261 2.80 -28.95 -9.80
CA ILE A 261 3.73 -29.40 -8.74
C ILE A 261 5.10 -29.75 -9.32
N GLU A 262 5.14 -30.51 -10.42
CA GLU A 262 6.41 -30.89 -11.06
C GLU A 262 7.16 -29.66 -11.65
N LEU A 263 6.46 -28.78 -12.32
CA LEU A 263 7.05 -27.52 -12.84
C LEU A 263 7.54 -26.62 -11.70
N TRP A 264 6.82 -26.56 -10.57
CA TRP A 264 7.23 -25.81 -9.39
C TRP A 264 8.56 -26.32 -8.83
N LYS A 265 8.73 -27.64 -8.65
CA LYS A 265 9.98 -28.23 -8.13
C LYS A 265 11.18 -27.79 -8.96
N VAL A 266 11.09 -27.93 -10.28
CA VAL A 266 12.16 -27.53 -11.22
C VAL A 266 12.42 -26.02 -11.15
N THR A 267 11.36 -25.22 -11.08
CA THR A 267 11.46 -23.75 -11.05
C THR A 267 12.11 -23.26 -9.75
N ILE A 268 11.73 -23.80 -8.60
CA ILE A 268 12.29 -23.43 -7.30
C ILE A 268 13.76 -23.85 -7.19
N GLU A 269 14.12 -25.05 -7.67
CA GLU A 269 15.52 -25.48 -7.71
C GLU A 269 16.38 -24.52 -8.54
N LYS A 270 15.90 -24.08 -9.71
CA LYS A 270 16.55 -23.08 -10.54
C LYS A 270 16.69 -21.73 -9.83
N PHE A 271 15.66 -21.26 -9.13
CA PHE A 271 15.64 -19.94 -8.49
C PHE A 271 16.51 -19.90 -7.21
N LEU A 272 16.64 -21.01 -6.51
CA LEU A 272 17.45 -21.11 -5.30
C LEU A 272 18.89 -21.60 -5.54
N CYS A 273 19.33 -21.72 -6.79
CA CYS A 273 20.68 -22.24 -7.12
C CYS A 273 21.81 -21.34 -6.58
N LYS A 274 21.52 -20.09 -6.24
CA LYS A 274 22.39 -19.18 -5.52
C LYS A 274 21.65 -18.66 -4.28
N ASP A 275 22.38 -18.12 -3.30
CA ASP A 275 21.76 -17.57 -2.08
C ASP A 275 21.17 -16.15 -2.32
N ASP A 276 20.37 -16.03 -3.39
CA ASP A 276 19.62 -14.82 -3.75
C ASP A 276 18.19 -14.89 -3.18
N TYR A 277 18.05 -15.22 -1.88
CA TYR A 277 16.77 -15.44 -1.25
C TYR A 277 16.75 -14.85 0.16
N GLY A 278 15.70 -14.10 0.49
CA GLY A 278 15.52 -13.46 1.80
C GLY A 278 15.31 -14.45 2.96
N ARG A 279 15.16 -13.90 4.16
CA ARG A 279 14.90 -14.66 5.40
C ARG A 279 13.64 -14.15 6.09
N ILE A 280 13.08 -14.98 6.94
CA ILE A 280 11.96 -14.56 7.81
C ILE A 280 12.51 -13.57 8.84
N VAL A 281 11.76 -12.50 9.07
CA VAL A 281 12.22 -11.33 9.83
C VAL A 281 12.69 -11.63 11.25
N ASN A 282 12.06 -12.59 11.95
CA ASN A 282 12.41 -12.96 13.32
C ASN A 282 11.87 -14.35 13.70
N GLU A 283 12.33 -14.87 14.84
CA GLU A 283 11.93 -16.18 15.34
C GLU A 283 10.43 -16.33 15.61
N LYS A 284 9.74 -15.27 16.01
CA LYS A 284 8.29 -15.32 16.25
C LYS A 284 7.52 -15.66 14.96
N HIS A 285 7.83 -14.96 13.87
CA HIS A 285 7.23 -15.21 12.56
C HIS A 285 7.68 -16.56 11.99
N PHE A 286 8.96 -16.91 12.15
CA PHE A 286 9.49 -18.20 11.75
C PHE A 286 8.75 -19.36 12.44
N ASN A 287 8.64 -19.35 13.77
CA ASN A 287 7.97 -20.40 14.53
C ASN A 287 6.48 -20.50 14.18
N ARG A 288 5.82 -19.39 13.83
CA ARG A 288 4.44 -19.41 13.33
C ARG A 288 4.34 -20.18 12.01
N LEU A 289 5.25 -19.94 11.08
CA LEU A 289 5.27 -20.59 9.76
C LEU A 289 5.62 -22.08 9.86
N ILE A 290 6.56 -22.46 10.73
CA ILE A 290 6.94 -23.88 10.91
C ILE A 290 5.79 -24.73 11.45
N LYS A 291 4.89 -24.17 12.26
CA LYS A 291 3.70 -24.90 12.71
C LYS A 291 2.87 -25.42 11.53
N TYR A 292 2.73 -24.62 10.48
CA TYR A 292 2.04 -25.05 9.27
C TYR A 292 2.71 -26.26 8.60
N LEU A 293 4.04 -26.30 8.55
CA LEU A 293 4.80 -27.39 7.90
C LEU A 293 4.73 -28.72 8.65
N ASN A 294 4.43 -28.69 9.95
CA ASN A 294 4.37 -29.89 10.79
C ASN A 294 3.00 -30.60 10.75
N GLU A 295 1.96 -29.95 10.27
CA GLU A 295 0.57 -30.39 10.42
C GLU A 295 -0.05 -30.87 9.10
N GLU A 296 0.63 -30.68 7.93
CA GLU A 296 -0.03 -30.77 6.63
C GLU A 296 0.72 -31.64 5.60
N GLN A 297 -0.01 -32.08 4.58
CA GLN A 297 0.57 -32.79 3.46
C GLN A 297 1.39 -31.81 2.59
N ILE A 298 2.70 -32.04 2.53
CA ILE A 298 3.64 -31.27 1.70
C ILE A 298 3.75 -31.94 0.33
N TYR A 299 3.50 -31.17 -0.75
CA TYR A 299 3.69 -31.61 -2.12
C TYR A 299 5.11 -31.38 -2.63
N ALA A 300 5.74 -30.27 -2.21
CA ALA A 300 7.12 -29.92 -2.56
C ALA A 300 7.72 -28.97 -1.52
N GLY A 301 9.02 -29.05 -1.28
CA GLY A 301 9.73 -28.23 -0.31
C GLY A 301 9.68 -28.82 1.11
N GLY A 302 9.45 -27.99 2.13
CA GLY A 302 9.31 -28.40 3.53
C GLY A 302 10.58 -28.30 4.36
N ASN A 303 11.73 -28.07 3.77
CA ASN A 303 12.98 -27.91 4.52
C ASN A 303 13.09 -26.51 5.15
N TYR A 304 13.72 -26.43 6.31
CA TYR A 304 13.97 -25.17 6.99
C TYR A 304 15.25 -25.20 7.81
N ASN A 305 15.80 -24.01 8.07
CA ASN A 305 16.91 -23.80 8.98
C ASN A 305 16.56 -22.71 10.00
N LYS A 306 16.45 -23.10 11.27
CA LYS A 306 16.05 -22.19 12.35
C LYS A 306 17.13 -21.15 12.65
N ASP A 307 18.39 -21.54 12.60
CA ASP A 307 19.50 -20.64 12.96
C ASP A 307 19.68 -19.50 11.95
N ASP A 308 19.28 -19.76 10.69
CA ASP A 308 19.29 -18.76 9.59
C ASP A 308 17.90 -18.20 9.27
N LEU A 309 16.86 -18.55 10.01
CA LEU A 309 15.47 -18.16 9.76
C LEU A 309 15.02 -18.43 8.31
N TRP A 310 15.60 -19.45 7.70
CA TRP A 310 15.35 -19.82 6.32
C TRP A 310 14.25 -20.87 6.23
N ILE A 311 13.32 -20.70 5.30
CA ILE A 311 12.25 -21.68 4.98
C ILE A 311 12.24 -21.86 3.47
N GLN A 312 12.32 -23.11 3.02
CA GLN A 312 12.19 -23.44 1.61
C GLN A 312 10.81 -23.06 1.09
N PRO A 313 10.69 -22.47 -0.11
CA PRO A 313 9.40 -22.28 -0.76
C PRO A 313 8.66 -23.61 -0.89
N THR A 314 7.50 -23.70 -0.26
CA THR A 314 6.80 -24.97 0.01
C THR A 314 5.40 -24.96 -0.55
N LEU A 315 5.03 -26.00 -1.30
CA LEU A 315 3.66 -26.28 -1.69
C LEU A 315 3.01 -27.25 -0.71
N VAL A 316 1.79 -26.95 -0.27
CA VAL A 316 1.03 -27.76 0.67
C VAL A 316 -0.40 -28.00 0.19
N ASN A 317 -1.07 -29.02 0.73
CA ASN A 317 -2.50 -29.23 0.50
C ASN A 317 -3.31 -28.13 1.18
N GLY A 318 -4.09 -27.36 0.42
CA GLY A 318 -4.96 -26.27 0.88
C GLY A 318 -6.35 -26.69 1.33
N ASP A 319 -6.76 -27.93 1.09
CA ASP A 319 -8.11 -28.43 1.43
C ASP A 319 -8.30 -28.56 2.96
N LYS A 320 -7.23 -28.51 3.73
CA LYS A 320 -7.26 -28.55 5.20
C LYS A 320 -7.19 -27.14 5.79
N SER A 321 -8.07 -26.86 6.69
CA SER A 321 -8.53 -25.53 7.12
C SER A 321 -7.51 -24.56 7.73
N ASN A 322 -6.35 -25.02 8.23
CA ASN A 322 -5.46 -24.16 9.02
C ASN A 322 -4.75 -23.08 8.19
N TYR A 323 -4.40 -23.36 6.92
CA TYR A 323 -3.77 -22.38 6.02
C TYR A 323 -4.71 -21.29 5.55
N MET A 324 -6.01 -21.57 5.58
CA MET A 324 -7.02 -20.65 5.07
C MET A 324 -7.55 -19.71 6.15
N ALA A 325 -7.18 -19.90 7.43
CA ALA A 325 -7.68 -19.11 8.55
C ALA A 325 -7.14 -17.67 8.58
N GLU A 326 -5.86 -17.48 8.19
CA GLU A 326 -5.19 -16.18 8.20
C GLU A 326 -4.23 -16.02 7.00
N GLU A 327 -3.75 -14.81 6.77
CA GLU A 327 -2.69 -14.54 5.79
C GLU A 327 -1.41 -15.26 6.19
N ILE A 328 -0.80 -16.02 5.28
CA ILE A 328 0.39 -16.83 5.57
C ILE A 328 1.61 -15.94 5.80
N PHE A 329 1.80 -14.92 4.96
CA PHE A 329 2.93 -13.98 5.04
C PHE A 329 4.29 -14.66 5.16
N GLY A 330 4.53 -15.61 4.24
CA GLY A 330 5.72 -16.45 4.21
C GLY A 330 5.77 -17.32 2.95
N PRO A 331 6.83 -18.14 2.77
CA PRO A 331 7.08 -18.87 1.54
C PRO A 331 6.31 -20.21 1.42
N ILE A 332 5.11 -20.26 1.96
CA ILE A 332 4.23 -21.43 1.90
C ILE A 332 3.03 -21.12 1.01
N LEU A 333 2.72 -21.98 0.05
CA LEU A 333 1.64 -21.81 -0.91
C LEU A 333 0.70 -23.02 -0.86
N PRO A 334 -0.47 -22.89 -0.23
CA PRO A 334 -1.52 -23.90 -0.27
C PRO A 334 -2.13 -24.00 -1.67
N ILE A 335 -2.40 -25.23 -2.10
CA ILE A 335 -3.12 -25.55 -3.35
C ILE A 335 -4.52 -26.01 -3.01
N VAL A 336 -5.51 -25.34 -3.53
CA VAL A 336 -6.92 -25.72 -3.54
C VAL A 336 -7.32 -26.03 -4.97
N THR A 337 -7.96 -27.17 -5.19
CA THR A 337 -8.37 -27.56 -6.54
C THR A 337 -9.87 -27.32 -6.76
N TYR A 338 -10.24 -27.19 -8.02
CA TYR A 338 -11.64 -27.09 -8.42
C TYR A 338 -11.90 -27.95 -9.66
N ASN A 339 -13.12 -28.46 -9.80
CA ASN A 339 -13.60 -29.19 -10.96
C ASN A 339 -14.53 -28.36 -11.83
N ASN A 340 -15.23 -27.41 -11.23
CA ASN A 340 -16.11 -26.47 -11.93
C ASN A 340 -15.68 -25.03 -11.68
N ARG A 341 -15.59 -24.20 -12.74
CA ARG A 341 -15.21 -22.79 -12.68
C ARG A 341 -16.08 -21.94 -11.73
N ASP A 342 -17.33 -22.34 -11.49
CA ASP A 342 -18.23 -21.64 -10.57
C ASP A 342 -17.76 -21.77 -9.10
N GLU A 343 -17.10 -22.86 -8.73
CA GLU A 343 -16.53 -23.07 -7.39
C GLU A 343 -15.47 -22.03 -7.02
N VAL A 344 -14.76 -21.48 -8.01
CA VAL A 344 -13.68 -20.49 -7.80
C VAL A 344 -14.18 -19.24 -7.09
N VAL A 345 -15.39 -18.78 -7.44
CA VAL A 345 -16.00 -17.60 -6.79
C VAL A 345 -16.28 -17.90 -5.33
N ASP A 346 -16.88 -19.06 -5.03
CA ASP A 346 -17.21 -19.45 -3.66
C ASP A 346 -15.96 -19.62 -2.80
N ILE A 347 -14.86 -20.16 -3.36
CA ILE A 347 -13.57 -20.29 -2.67
C ILE A 347 -13.01 -18.89 -2.32
N VAL A 348 -13.03 -17.96 -3.27
CA VAL A 348 -12.51 -16.60 -3.02
C VAL A 348 -13.42 -15.82 -2.07
N GLU A 349 -14.75 -16.01 -2.12
CA GLU A 349 -15.70 -15.33 -1.23
C GLU A 349 -15.61 -15.80 0.24
N GLN A 350 -14.94 -16.92 0.53
CA GLN A 350 -14.59 -17.30 1.91
C GLN A 350 -13.56 -16.33 2.56
N HIS A 351 -12.73 -15.68 1.71
CA HIS A 351 -11.73 -14.67 2.12
C HIS A 351 -11.91 -13.40 1.30
N PRO A 352 -13.04 -12.67 1.49
CA PRO A 352 -13.44 -11.58 0.62
C PRO A 352 -12.51 -10.37 0.75
N PHE A 353 -12.45 -9.58 -0.33
CA PHE A 353 -11.71 -8.33 -0.39
C PHE A 353 -10.18 -8.49 -0.25
N PRO A 354 -9.53 -9.37 -1.01
CA PRO A 354 -8.08 -9.48 -1.02
C PRO A 354 -7.44 -8.18 -1.51
N LEU A 355 -6.19 -7.91 -1.05
CA LEU A 355 -5.43 -6.76 -1.53
C LEU A 355 -5.02 -6.95 -3.00
N ALA A 356 -4.63 -8.17 -3.38
CA ALA A 356 -4.32 -8.52 -4.76
C ALA A 356 -5.06 -9.79 -5.20
N MET A 357 -5.32 -9.90 -6.52
CA MET A 357 -5.84 -11.09 -7.16
C MET A 357 -5.07 -11.36 -8.45
N TYR A 358 -4.71 -12.62 -8.68
CA TYR A 358 -3.95 -13.05 -9.86
C TYR A 358 -4.75 -14.05 -10.66
N ILE A 359 -4.94 -13.80 -11.97
CA ILE A 359 -5.71 -14.67 -12.85
C ILE A 359 -4.82 -15.06 -14.02
N PHE A 360 -4.51 -16.35 -14.11
CA PHE A 360 -3.82 -16.96 -15.25
C PHE A 360 -4.83 -17.66 -16.12
N SER A 361 -5.16 -17.05 -17.23
CA SER A 361 -6.19 -17.49 -18.19
C SER A 361 -6.01 -16.81 -19.54
N ASN A 362 -6.34 -17.51 -20.61
CA ASN A 362 -6.49 -16.95 -21.95
C ASN A 362 -7.96 -16.76 -22.35
N ASP A 363 -8.92 -17.18 -21.49
CA ASP A 363 -10.35 -17.01 -21.68
C ASP A 363 -10.79 -15.61 -21.20
N LYS A 364 -10.95 -14.68 -22.14
CA LYS A 364 -11.37 -13.30 -21.85
C LYS A 364 -12.76 -13.22 -21.20
N CYS A 365 -13.66 -14.16 -21.51
CA CYS A 365 -15.00 -14.19 -20.93
C CYS A 365 -14.92 -14.54 -19.44
N TYR A 366 -14.10 -15.53 -19.10
CA TYR A 366 -13.88 -15.95 -17.74
C TYR A 366 -13.12 -14.89 -16.91
N ILE A 367 -12.09 -14.27 -17.47
CA ILE A 367 -11.40 -13.11 -16.84
C ILE A 367 -12.41 -11.99 -16.51
N ASN A 368 -13.26 -11.63 -17.48
CA ASN A 368 -14.30 -10.60 -17.28
C ASN A 368 -15.35 -11.02 -16.25
N TYR A 369 -15.71 -12.29 -16.21
CA TYR A 369 -16.63 -12.83 -15.21
C TYR A 369 -16.06 -12.65 -13.79
N LEU A 370 -14.83 -13.15 -13.55
CA LEU A 370 -14.18 -13.06 -12.24
C LEU A 370 -13.95 -11.60 -11.79
N THR A 371 -13.45 -10.74 -12.69
CA THR A 371 -13.16 -9.33 -12.36
C THR A 371 -14.41 -8.49 -12.10
N LYS A 372 -15.57 -8.88 -12.62
CA LYS A 372 -16.86 -8.24 -12.32
C LYS A 372 -17.53 -8.79 -11.07
N ARG A 373 -17.34 -10.07 -10.79
CA ARG A 373 -18.00 -10.75 -9.68
C ARG A 373 -17.28 -10.53 -8.35
N LEU A 374 -15.96 -10.50 -8.36
CA LEU A 374 -15.13 -10.41 -7.16
C LEU A 374 -14.68 -8.97 -6.90
N SER A 375 -14.57 -8.59 -5.63
CA SER A 375 -14.06 -7.28 -5.19
C SER A 375 -12.67 -7.42 -4.58
N PHE A 376 -11.70 -6.67 -5.09
CA PHE A 376 -10.29 -6.73 -4.70
C PHE A 376 -9.62 -5.34 -4.77
N GLY A 377 -8.44 -5.19 -4.17
CA GLY A 377 -7.66 -3.95 -4.24
C GLY A 377 -7.07 -3.71 -5.63
N GLY A 378 -6.31 -4.66 -6.16
CA GLY A 378 -5.73 -4.67 -7.50
C GLY A 378 -5.63 -6.08 -8.06
N ALA A 379 -5.40 -6.23 -9.37
CA ALA A 379 -5.22 -7.54 -10.00
C ALA A 379 -4.18 -7.53 -11.11
N CYS A 380 -3.58 -8.71 -11.38
CA CYS A 380 -2.83 -8.96 -12.61
C CYS A 380 -3.49 -10.10 -13.41
N ILE A 381 -3.45 -9.96 -14.71
CA ILE A 381 -3.84 -11.01 -15.67
C ILE A 381 -2.57 -11.57 -16.28
N ASN A 382 -2.36 -12.87 -16.16
CA ASN A 382 -1.17 -13.61 -16.63
C ASN A 382 0.14 -13.04 -16.08
N ASP A 383 0.10 -12.49 -14.86
CA ASP A 383 1.26 -11.95 -14.17
C ASP A 383 1.03 -11.92 -12.64
N CYS A 384 2.11 -11.68 -11.86
CA CYS A 384 2.06 -11.47 -10.41
C CYS A 384 2.72 -10.13 -10.05
N ILE A 385 2.25 -9.47 -8.98
CA ILE A 385 2.89 -8.29 -8.34
C ILE A 385 2.96 -7.04 -9.23
N SER A 386 3.10 -7.16 -10.55
CA SER A 386 3.38 -6.06 -11.50
C SER A 386 2.42 -4.86 -11.41
N HIS A 387 1.19 -5.04 -10.94
CA HIS A 387 0.23 -3.93 -10.78
C HIS A 387 0.71 -2.87 -9.78
N LEU A 388 1.63 -3.23 -8.86
CA LEU A 388 2.25 -2.32 -7.92
C LEU A 388 3.25 -1.36 -8.58
N ILE A 389 3.93 -1.78 -9.66
CA ILE A 389 5.12 -1.10 -10.20
C ILE A 389 4.78 0.27 -10.82
N SER A 390 3.56 0.44 -11.31
CA SER A 390 3.18 1.65 -12.05
C SER A 390 2.76 2.80 -11.14
N SER A 391 3.56 3.86 -11.09
CA SER A 391 3.19 5.14 -10.43
C SER A 391 2.01 5.88 -11.11
N LYS A 392 1.45 5.34 -12.20
CA LYS A 392 0.32 5.97 -12.92
C LYS A 392 -1.05 5.48 -12.47
N VAL A 393 -1.10 4.40 -11.70
CA VAL A 393 -2.33 3.81 -11.20
C VAL A 393 -2.30 3.78 -9.68
N PRO A 394 -3.47 3.89 -9.02
CA PRO A 394 -3.54 3.83 -7.56
C PRO A 394 -3.27 2.41 -7.06
N PHE A 395 -2.67 2.32 -5.89
CA PHE A 395 -2.55 1.10 -5.11
C PHE A 395 -3.29 1.24 -3.79
N GLY A 396 -3.95 0.20 -3.32
CA GLY A 396 -4.64 0.16 -2.04
C GLY A 396 -5.74 -0.89 -1.99
N GLY A 397 -6.10 -1.27 -0.78
CA GLY A 397 -7.08 -2.29 -0.49
C GLY A 397 -8.53 -1.80 -0.47
N ILE A 398 -9.42 -2.73 -0.11
CA ILE A 398 -10.84 -2.49 0.12
C ILE A 398 -11.30 -3.24 1.36
N ARG A 399 -11.98 -2.56 2.31
CA ARG A 399 -12.48 -3.12 3.58
C ARG A 399 -11.36 -3.79 4.38
N TYR A 400 -11.32 -5.14 4.41
CA TYR A 400 -10.35 -5.88 5.23
C TYR A 400 -8.91 -5.72 4.74
N SER A 401 -8.70 -5.45 3.44
CA SER A 401 -7.36 -5.20 2.89
C SER A 401 -6.92 -3.74 2.94
N GLY A 402 -7.80 -2.81 3.34
CA GLY A 402 -7.41 -1.42 3.55
C GLY A 402 -8.49 -0.38 3.30
N MET A 403 -8.11 0.87 3.52
CA MET A 403 -8.89 2.09 3.27
C MET A 403 -7.99 3.15 2.68
N GLY A 404 -8.46 3.83 1.64
CA GLY A 404 -7.65 4.79 0.91
C GLY A 404 -6.84 4.16 -0.20
N ARG A 405 -6.07 4.97 -0.90
CA ARG A 405 -5.18 4.57 -1.99
C ARG A 405 -4.02 5.52 -2.07
N TYR A 406 -2.88 5.05 -2.54
CA TYR A 406 -1.70 5.87 -2.73
C TYR A 406 -0.95 5.45 -4.02
N HIS A 407 0.27 5.81 -4.21
CA HIS A 407 1.11 5.82 -5.40
C HIS A 407 0.82 6.97 -6.37
N GLY A 408 1.89 7.60 -6.81
CA GLY A 408 1.83 8.69 -7.78
C GLY A 408 0.92 9.85 -7.36
N LYS A 409 -0.10 10.14 -8.19
CA LYS A 409 -1.06 11.20 -7.90
C LYS A 409 -1.93 10.90 -6.70
N ASP A 410 -2.24 9.63 -6.47
CA ASP A 410 -3.10 9.23 -5.37
C ASP A 410 -2.39 9.39 -4.02
N SER A 411 -1.04 9.28 -3.95
CA SER A 411 -0.28 9.71 -2.76
C SER A 411 -0.49 11.19 -2.45
N PHE A 412 -0.41 12.07 -3.46
CA PHE A 412 -0.70 13.49 -3.26
C PHE A 412 -2.14 13.73 -2.79
N ILE A 413 -3.11 12.96 -3.29
CA ILE A 413 -4.53 13.08 -2.91
C ILE A 413 -4.77 12.54 -1.49
N ALA A 414 -4.18 11.41 -1.12
CA ALA A 414 -4.36 10.77 0.19
C ALA A 414 -3.97 11.69 1.35
N PHE A 415 -2.95 12.51 1.16
CA PHE A 415 -2.47 13.48 2.14
C PHE A 415 -3.07 14.89 1.94
N SER A 416 -4.16 15.01 1.18
CA SER A 416 -4.79 16.30 0.86
C SER A 416 -6.28 16.32 1.14
N HIS A 417 -6.77 17.49 1.51
CA HIS A 417 -8.19 17.81 1.57
C HIS A 417 -8.61 18.59 0.31
N LYS A 418 -9.73 18.19 -0.32
CA LYS A 418 -10.31 18.94 -1.43
C LYS A 418 -11.14 20.10 -0.90
N GLN A 419 -10.66 21.33 -1.11
CA GLN A 419 -11.37 22.55 -0.78
C GLN A 419 -12.04 23.11 -2.02
N THR A 420 -13.35 23.34 -1.95
CA THR A 420 -14.12 23.96 -3.04
C THR A 420 -14.44 25.40 -2.70
N ILE A 421 -14.23 26.30 -3.66
CA ILE A 421 -14.59 27.72 -3.54
C ILE A 421 -15.48 28.06 -4.73
N HIS A 422 -16.70 28.54 -4.44
CA HIS A 422 -17.62 29.09 -5.43
C HIS A 422 -17.34 30.60 -5.64
N HIS A 423 -17.06 30.98 -6.87
CA HIS A 423 -16.78 32.35 -7.23
C HIS A 423 -17.94 32.94 -8.00
N ARG A 424 -18.61 33.97 -7.44
CA ARG A 424 -19.64 34.70 -8.13
C ARG A 424 -19.04 35.95 -8.75
N VAL A 425 -19.06 36.04 -10.08
CA VAL A 425 -18.52 37.20 -10.83
C VAL A 425 -19.57 38.27 -10.99
N ILE A 426 -20.80 37.89 -11.27
CA ILE A 426 -21.94 38.83 -11.43
C ILE A 426 -22.47 39.22 -10.05
N LYS A 427 -22.39 40.51 -9.71
CA LYS A 427 -22.77 41.02 -8.39
C LYS A 427 -24.28 41.13 -8.16
N ARG A 428 -25.10 41.07 -9.21
CA ARG A 428 -26.57 41.13 -9.11
C ARG A 428 -27.20 39.82 -9.47
N ASP A 429 -28.21 39.40 -8.71
CA ASP A 429 -29.01 38.24 -9.04
C ASP A 429 -29.89 38.52 -10.25
N ILE A 430 -29.77 37.69 -11.30
CA ILE A 430 -30.65 37.75 -12.46
C ILE A 430 -32.07 37.30 -12.05
N ILE A 431 -32.13 36.37 -11.09
CA ILE A 431 -33.36 35.84 -10.52
C ILE A 431 -33.21 35.88 -9.00
N SER A 432 -34.14 36.57 -8.31
CA SER A 432 -34.12 36.60 -6.85
C SER A 432 -34.60 35.24 -6.31
N LEU A 433 -33.71 34.49 -5.70
CA LEU A 433 -34.02 33.26 -4.98
C LEU A 433 -34.31 33.48 -3.49
N TYR A 434 -34.44 34.73 -3.08
CA TYR A 434 -34.67 35.14 -1.68
C TYR A 434 -36.17 35.31 -1.40
N PRO A 435 -36.60 35.12 -0.15
CA PRO A 435 -37.99 35.41 0.23
C PRO A 435 -38.29 36.92 0.12
N PRO A 436 -39.57 37.29 -0.14
CA PRO A 436 -40.71 36.42 -0.31
C PRO A 436 -40.69 35.68 -1.66
N TYR A 437 -40.94 34.34 -1.65
CA TYR A 437 -40.87 33.52 -2.85
C TYR A 437 -42.05 33.76 -3.80
N SER A 438 -41.75 34.15 -5.01
CA SER A 438 -42.76 34.36 -6.06
C SER A 438 -43.21 33.03 -6.66
N LYS A 439 -44.53 32.86 -6.94
CA LYS A 439 -45.10 31.70 -7.64
C LYS A 439 -44.48 31.51 -9.02
N TYR A 440 -44.09 32.58 -9.67
CA TYR A 440 -43.42 32.56 -10.99
C TYR A 440 -42.04 31.96 -10.88
N ILE A 441 -41.25 32.44 -9.94
CA ILE A 441 -39.90 31.89 -9.69
C ILE A 441 -39.96 30.42 -9.29
N TYR A 442 -40.93 30.01 -8.47
CA TYR A 442 -41.13 28.62 -8.12
C TYR A 442 -41.39 27.70 -9.36
N LYS A 443 -42.21 28.18 -10.32
CA LYS A 443 -42.42 27.43 -11.57
C LYS A 443 -41.14 27.36 -12.41
N LEU A 444 -40.36 28.44 -12.47
CA LEU A 444 -39.10 28.51 -13.20
C LEU A 444 -38.06 27.54 -12.59
N VAL A 445 -37.89 27.54 -11.27
CA VAL A 445 -37.00 26.62 -10.55
C VAL A 445 -37.38 25.16 -10.82
N LYS A 446 -38.66 24.83 -10.79
CA LYS A 446 -39.14 23.49 -11.17
C LYS A 446 -38.76 23.08 -12.59
N LYS A 447 -38.71 24.03 -13.52
CA LYS A 447 -38.36 23.74 -14.92
C LYS A 447 -36.82 23.58 -15.09
N VAL A 448 -36.04 24.30 -14.30
CA VAL A 448 -34.58 24.33 -14.35
C VAL A 448 -33.94 23.14 -13.62
N LEU A 449 -34.56 22.67 -12.54
CA LEU A 449 -34.08 21.55 -11.73
C LEU A 449 -34.67 20.18 -12.11
N ARG A 450 -35.32 20.09 -13.25
CA ARG A 450 -35.73 18.84 -13.88
C ARG A 450 -34.60 18.37 -14.81
#